data_d6b261d292613c83f9a023b3aaa5c2e0
#
_entry.id   d6b261d292613c83f9a023b3aaa5c2e0
#
_cell.length_a   1.000
_cell.length_b   1.000
_cell.length_c   1.000
_cell.angle_alpha   90.00
_cell.angle_beta   90.00
_cell.angle_gamma   90.00
#
_symmetry.space_group_name_H-M   'P 1'
#
loop_
_entity.id
_entity.type
_entity.pdbx_description
1 polymer ?
#
loop_
_entity_poly.entity_id
_entity_poly.type
_entity_poly.pdbx_seq_one_letter_code
_entity_poly.pdbx_strand_id
1 'polypeptide(L)' 'MFPEYRDLITRLKTENAHFTRLFDEHNALDQRIKNLEARIELATDEEIESLKKEKLNLKDQLYVILKEADAA' A
#
# COMPACT_ATOMS: atom_id res chain seq x y z
N MET A 1 7.59 3.61 -3.33
CA MET A 1 7.41 2.19 -2.94
C MET A 1 7.90 1.31 -4.07
N PHE A 2 8.75 0.37 -3.80
CA PHE A 2 9.31 -0.58 -4.77
C PHE A 2 9.87 0.06 -6.06
N PRO A 3 10.90 0.92 -5.97
CA PRO A 3 11.44 1.59 -7.17
C PRO A 3 11.90 0.62 -8.26
N GLU A 4 12.38 -0.56 -7.88
CA GLU A 4 12.85 -1.60 -8.81
C GLU A 4 11.72 -2.25 -9.62
N TYR A 5 10.47 -2.05 -9.19
CA TYR A 5 9.29 -2.62 -9.85
C TYR A 5 8.41 -1.57 -10.53
N ARG A 6 8.92 -0.36 -10.75
CA ARG A 6 8.13 0.75 -11.29
C ARG A 6 7.39 0.36 -12.58
N ASP A 7 8.08 -0.22 -13.55
CA ASP A 7 7.47 -0.59 -14.82
C ASP A 7 6.46 -1.71 -14.66
N LEU A 8 6.77 -2.67 -13.79
CA LEU A 8 5.88 -3.78 -13.50
C LEU A 8 4.61 -3.29 -12.81
N ILE A 9 4.73 -2.36 -11.87
CA ILE A 9 3.58 -1.75 -11.20
C ILE A 9 2.66 -1.07 -12.21
N THR A 10 3.21 -0.30 -13.13
CA THR A 10 2.43 0.38 -14.16
C THR A 10 1.65 -0.62 -15.02
N ARG A 11 2.29 -1.73 -15.40
CA ARG A 11 1.65 -2.76 -16.19
C ARG A 11 0.56 -3.49 -15.40
N LEU A 12 0.84 -3.86 -14.14
CA LEU A 12 -0.13 -4.57 -13.30
C LEU A 12 -1.35 -3.73 -12.98
N LYS A 13 -1.23 -2.43 -12.88
CA LYS A 13 -2.38 -1.55 -12.66
C LYS A 13 -3.41 -1.63 -13.78
N THR A 14 -2.99 -1.95 -14.99
CA THR A 14 -3.90 -2.10 -16.12
C THR A 14 -4.35 -3.54 -16.34
N GLU A 15 -3.57 -4.52 -15.91
CA GLU A 15 -3.81 -5.93 -16.19
C GLU A 15 -4.41 -6.71 -15.02
N ASN A 16 -4.26 -6.23 -13.79
CA ASN A 16 -4.65 -6.95 -12.58
C ASN A 16 -5.49 -6.05 -11.66
N ALA A 17 -6.81 -6.27 -11.70
CA ALA A 17 -7.74 -5.48 -10.88
C ALA A 17 -7.51 -5.66 -9.38
N HIS A 18 -7.12 -6.87 -8.95
CA HIS A 18 -6.82 -7.14 -7.55
C HIS A 18 -5.61 -6.34 -7.08
N PHE A 19 -4.56 -6.32 -7.89
CA PHE A 19 -3.37 -5.52 -7.61
C PHE A 19 -3.72 -4.03 -7.50
N THR A 20 -4.50 -3.51 -8.42
CA THR A 20 -4.91 -2.11 -8.42
C THR A 20 -5.69 -1.77 -7.15
N ARG A 21 -6.59 -2.64 -6.72
CA ARG A 21 -7.34 -2.44 -5.48
C ARG A 21 -6.41 -2.37 -4.27
N LEU A 22 -5.49 -3.31 -4.13
CA LEU A 22 -4.52 -3.32 -3.03
C LEU A 22 -3.63 -2.08 -3.06
N PHE A 23 -3.21 -1.68 -4.24
CA PHE A 23 -2.36 -0.50 -4.42
C PHE A 23 -3.09 0.77 -3.99
N ASP A 24 -4.33 0.93 -4.41
CA ASP A 24 -5.15 2.10 -4.05
C ASP A 24 -5.46 2.12 -2.55
N GLU A 25 -5.77 0.97 -1.96
CA GLU A 25 -6.00 0.85 -0.52
C GLU A 25 -4.75 1.22 0.28
N HIS A 26 -3.58 0.76 -0.17
CA HIS A 26 -2.31 1.10 0.46
C HIS A 26 -2.08 2.62 0.43
N ASN A 27 -2.29 3.24 -0.71
CA ASN A 27 -2.07 4.67 -0.86
C ASN A 27 -3.07 5.50 -0.04
N ALA A 28 -4.33 5.08 0.00
CA ALA A 28 -5.35 5.74 0.81
C ALA A 28 -5.00 5.65 2.30
N LEU A 29 -4.56 4.49 2.74
CA LEU A 29 -4.18 4.27 4.13
C LEU A 29 -2.92 5.05 4.50
N ASP A 30 -1.93 5.10 3.61
CA ASP A 30 -0.72 5.90 3.80
C ASP A 30 -1.07 7.38 3.98
N GLN A 31 -1.95 7.91 3.15
CA GLN A 31 -2.39 9.30 3.25
C GLN A 31 -3.15 9.56 4.54
N ARG A 32 -4.00 8.63 4.96
CA ARG A 32 -4.73 8.75 6.22
C ARG A 32 -3.78 8.79 7.41
N ILE A 33 -2.77 7.92 7.43
CA ILE A 33 -1.77 7.90 8.49
C ILE A 33 -1.02 9.23 8.54
N LYS A 34 -0.60 9.76 7.41
CA LYS A 34 0.07 11.04 7.33
C LYS A 34 -0.79 12.17 7.88
N ASN A 35 -2.08 12.18 7.55
CA ASN A 35 -3.01 13.18 8.05
C ASN A 35 -3.16 13.08 9.58
N LEU A 36 -3.26 11.87 10.13
CA LEU A 36 -3.37 11.67 11.57
C LEU A 36 -2.09 12.06 12.31
N GLU A 37 -0.94 11.74 11.74
CA GLU A 37 0.36 12.12 12.32
C GLU A 37 0.59 13.63 12.25
N ALA A 38 0.08 14.30 11.23
CA ALA A 38 0.13 15.75 11.12
C ALA A 38 -0.92 16.46 11.99
N ARG A 39 -1.75 15.69 12.72
CA ARG A 39 -2.80 16.18 13.61
C ARG A 39 -3.90 16.97 12.92
N ILE A 40 -4.14 16.67 11.65
CA ILE A 40 -5.29 17.21 10.93
C ILE A 40 -6.57 16.60 11.48
N GLU A 41 -6.48 15.33 11.93
CA GLU A 41 -7.57 14.63 12.61
C GLU A 41 -7.08 14.14 13.97
N LEU A 42 -8.01 13.95 14.91
CA LEU A 42 -7.68 13.40 16.22
C LEU A 42 -7.67 11.87 16.16
N ALA A 43 -6.59 11.29 16.65
CA ALA A 43 -6.45 9.83 16.76
C ALA A 43 -5.54 9.49 17.93
N THR A 44 -5.76 8.31 18.52
CA THR A 44 -4.87 7.78 19.54
C THR A 44 -3.64 7.13 18.87
N ASP A 45 -2.57 6.97 19.64
CA ASP A 45 -1.38 6.27 19.16
C ASP A 45 -1.71 4.83 18.78
N GLU A 46 -2.63 4.19 19.50
CA GLU A 46 -3.09 2.84 19.20
C GLU A 46 -3.77 2.76 17.85
N GLU A 47 -4.59 3.75 17.52
CA GLU A 47 -5.26 3.80 16.21
C GLU A 47 -4.25 3.95 15.08
N ILE A 48 -3.27 4.84 15.25
CA ILE A 48 -2.21 5.04 14.27
C ILE A 48 -1.39 3.76 14.08
N GLU A 49 -1.04 3.09 15.17
CA GLU A 49 -0.29 1.83 15.10
C GLU A 49 -1.09 0.73 14.39
N SER A 50 -2.38 0.64 14.65
CA SER A 50 -3.25 -0.32 13.98
C SER A 50 -3.28 -0.08 12.47
N LEU A 51 -3.40 1.18 12.06
CA LEU A 51 -3.39 1.56 10.64
C LEU A 51 -2.05 1.28 9.98
N LYS A 52 -0.95 1.51 10.70
CA LYS A 52 0.39 1.19 10.19
C LYS A 52 0.59 -0.31 9.96
N LYS A 53 0.07 -1.14 10.84
CA LYS A 53 0.11 -2.60 10.68
C LYS A 53 -0.70 -3.03 9.48
N GLU A 54 -1.87 -2.45 9.27
CA GLU A 54 -2.70 -2.73 8.12
C GLU A 54 -2.00 -2.31 6.82
N LYS A 55 -1.38 -1.14 6.81
CA LYS A 55 -0.60 -0.67 5.66
C LYS A 55 0.55 -1.63 5.33
N LEU A 56 1.26 -2.11 6.35
CA LEU A 56 2.34 -3.06 6.16
C LEU A 56 1.82 -4.37 5.57
N ASN A 57 0.68 -4.84 6.04
CA ASN A 57 0.06 -6.05 5.50
C ASN A 57 -0.28 -5.90 4.01
N LEU A 58 -0.85 -4.75 3.62
CA LEU A 58 -1.13 -4.45 2.22
C LEU A 58 0.14 -4.40 1.39
N LYS A 59 1.19 -3.79 1.92
CA LYS A 59 2.49 -3.72 1.27
C LYS A 59 3.07 -5.12 1.04
N ASP A 60 2.96 -6.00 2.02
CA ASP A 60 3.43 -7.38 1.89
C ASP A 60 2.66 -8.14 0.81
N GLN A 61 1.36 -7.95 0.73
CA GLN A 61 0.54 -8.56 -0.32
C GLN A 61 0.94 -8.04 -1.70
N LEU A 62 1.17 -6.75 -1.83
CA LEU A 62 1.65 -6.16 -3.07
C LEU A 62 3.00 -6.74 -3.48
N TYR A 63 3.89 -6.90 -2.52
CA TYR A 63 5.23 -7.43 -2.77
C TYR A 63 5.18 -8.87 -3.28
N VAL A 64 4.31 -9.70 -2.71
CA VAL A 64 4.13 -11.08 -3.16
C VAL A 64 3.69 -11.12 -4.62
N ILE A 65 2.71 -10.29 -4.99
CA ILE A 65 2.23 -10.20 -6.37
C ILE A 65 3.36 -9.76 -7.32
N LEU A 66 4.12 -8.75 -6.91
CA LEU A 66 5.23 -8.25 -7.71
C LEU A 66 6.31 -9.31 -7.92
N LYS A 67 6.67 -10.04 -6.87
CA LYS A 67 7.66 -11.11 -6.97
C LYS A 67 7.19 -12.22 -7.90
N GLU A 68 5.94 -12.63 -7.80
CA GLU A 68 5.38 -13.68 -8.65
C GLU A 68 5.34 -13.24 -10.12
N ALA A 69 4.95 -12.01 -10.39
CA ALA A 69 4.90 -11.46 -11.73
C ALA A 69 6.30 -11.31 -12.32
N ASP A 70 7.29 -10.93 -11.51
CA ASP A 70 8.68 -10.75 -11.94
C ASP A 70 9.33 -12.10 -12.25
N ALA A 71 8.93 -13.15 -11.55
CA ALA A 71 9.46 -14.50 -11.76
C ALA A 71 8.86 -15.22 -12.97
N ALA A 72 7.76 -14.71 -13.51
CA ALA A 72 7.03 -15.35 -14.63
C ALA A 72 7.71 -15.18 -16.01
#